data_83931592ff7e9074e3f4042eaa6a90b5
#
_entry.id   83931592ff7e9074e3f4042eaa6a90b5
#
_cell.length_a   1.000
_cell.length_b   1.000
_cell.length_c   1.000
_cell.angle_alpha   90.00
_cell.angle_beta   90.00
_cell.angle_gamma   90.00
#
_symmetry.space_group_name_H-M   'P 1'
#
loop_
_entity.id
_entity.type
_entity.pdbx_description
1 polymer ?
#
loop_
_entity_poly.entity_id
_entity_poly.type
_entity_poly.pdbx_seq_one_letter_code
_entity_poly.pdbx_strand_id
1 'polypeptide(L)'
;MKLYPMVLTPFVSETVWGGRRLIDEYSVVTDKRNAAEAWVMSAHKNGSSTVANGEFAGRTLREVYLEHPELGGKNCAGFSDFPVLIKFIDAAADLSVQVHPDDAYCLKKGSGAGKTESWYILDCEPGAYLLLGFEKDITREQFRQSINDGTLTDYVKKVPVKKGDFFFIESGTLHAICKGILLAEVQQNSDTTYRIYDYGRLGFDGKPRELHVEDAVNVTHTGVYKNPCTPKKDGNVTNLVACPFFTERVLDVNGSFDGTADEKSFVSLLILDGSGSLECAGETLEFSKGGSIFIPANCGDYKINGEAKILETRV
;
A
#
# COMPACT_ATOMS: atom_id res chain seq x y z
N MET A 1 11.38 -21.81 -17.97
CA MET A 1 10.41 -21.62 -16.85
C MET A 1 9.01 -21.51 -17.44
N LYS A 2 8.04 -22.27 -16.92
CA LYS A 2 6.62 -22.07 -17.26
C LYS A 2 6.07 -20.93 -16.39
N LEU A 3 5.47 -19.91 -16.99
CA LEU A 3 4.81 -18.85 -16.25
C LEU A 3 3.50 -19.39 -15.64
N TYR A 4 3.18 -18.95 -14.42
CA TYR A 4 1.96 -19.32 -13.71
C TYR A 4 1.58 -18.24 -12.69
N PRO A 5 0.31 -18.10 -12.30
CA PRO A 5 -0.08 -17.17 -11.26
C PRO A 5 0.38 -17.66 -9.88
N MET A 6 1.02 -16.78 -9.11
CA MET A 6 1.60 -17.07 -7.79
C MET A 6 0.70 -16.56 -6.69
N VAL A 7 0.27 -17.43 -5.80
CA VAL A 7 -0.39 -17.06 -4.53
C VAL A 7 0.66 -16.57 -3.56
N LEU A 8 0.43 -15.42 -2.94
CA LEU A 8 1.37 -14.81 -2.01
C LEU A 8 0.87 -14.89 -0.57
N THR A 9 1.73 -15.36 0.33
CA THR A 9 1.56 -15.26 1.79
C THR A 9 2.22 -13.98 2.27
N PRO A 10 1.53 -13.12 3.04
CA PRO A 10 2.06 -11.82 3.43
C PRO A 10 3.21 -11.91 4.44
N PHE A 11 4.12 -10.94 4.38
CA PHE A 11 4.92 -10.58 5.53
C PHE A 11 4.06 -9.75 6.49
N VAL A 12 4.07 -10.08 7.79
CA VAL A 12 3.25 -9.38 8.80
C VAL A 12 4.15 -8.52 9.68
N SER A 13 3.77 -7.25 9.84
CA SER A 13 4.40 -6.31 10.77
C SER A 13 3.53 -6.10 12.01
N GLU A 14 4.16 -6.18 13.19
CA GLU A 14 3.57 -5.89 14.48
C GLU A 14 3.98 -4.48 14.94
N THR A 15 3.02 -3.65 15.35
CA THR A 15 3.30 -2.30 15.85
C THR A 15 2.37 -1.94 17.02
N VAL A 16 2.74 -0.88 17.77
CA VAL A 16 1.98 -0.41 18.94
C VAL A 16 0.59 0.15 18.61
N TRP A 17 0.30 0.43 17.34
CA TRP A 17 -0.98 0.96 16.88
C TRP A 17 -1.82 -0.09 16.13
N GLY A 18 -1.26 -1.28 15.90
CA GLY A 18 -1.89 -2.32 15.10
C GLY A 18 -3.05 -3.01 15.81
N GLY A 19 -4.02 -3.47 15.01
CA GLY A 19 -5.17 -4.24 15.42
C GLY A 19 -5.09 -5.72 15.11
N ARG A 20 -6.24 -6.38 15.17
CA ARG A 20 -6.39 -7.81 14.89
C ARG A 20 -7.34 -8.10 13.72
N ARG A 21 -7.94 -7.09 13.10
CA ARG A 21 -8.92 -7.26 12.03
C ARG A 21 -8.36 -8.01 10.83
N LEU A 22 -7.07 -7.83 10.52
CA LEU A 22 -6.42 -8.58 9.43
C LEU A 22 -6.35 -10.09 9.75
N ILE A 23 -6.20 -10.46 11.02
CA ILE A 23 -6.21 -11.85 11.46
C ILE A 23 -7.65 -12.39 11.45
N ASP A 24 -8.57 -11.65 12.07
CA ASP A 24 -9.93 -12.11 12.37
C ASP A 24 -10.86 -12.06 11.14
N GLU A 25 -10.63 -11.11 10.20
CA GLU A 25 -11.53 -10.85 9.06
C GLU A 25 -10.90 -11.11 7.67
N TYR A 26 -9.55 -11.16 7.57
CA TYR A 26 -8.80 -11.27 6.30
C TYR A 26 -7.91 -12.51 6.24
N SER A 27 -8.07 -13.44 7.17
CA SER A 27 -7.37 -14.72 7.20
C SER A 27 -5.83 -14.60 7.22
N VAL A 28 -5.30 -13.49 7.71
CA VAL A 28 -3.85 -13.31 7.88
C VAL A 28 -3.36 -14.19 9.03
N VAL A 29 -2.47 -15.13 8.71
CA VAL A 29 -1.89 -16.05 9.68
C VAL A 29 -0.60 -15.48 10.24
N THR A 30 -0.50 -15.36 11.57
CA THR A 30 0.69 -14.87 12.25
C THR A 30 0.72 -15.32 13.70
N ASP A 31 1.91 -15.47 14.27
CA ASP A 31 2.16 -15.70 15.71
C ASP A 31 2.33 -14.40 16.51
N LYS A 32 2.26 -13.24 15.84
CA LYS A 32 2.39 -11.93 16.45
C LYS A 32 1.14 -11.52 17.23
N ARG A 33 1.27 -10.58 18.17
CA ARG A 33 0.16 -10.07 19.02
C ARG A 33 -0.93 -9.40 18.19
N ASN A 34 -0.52 -8.70 17.13
CA ASN A 34 -1.39 -8.04 16.17
C ASN A 34 -0.82 -8.14 14.76
N ALA A 35 -1.64 -7.81 13.78
CA ALA A 35 -1.23 -7.63 12.39
C ALA A 35 -1.49 -6.17 12.00
N ALA A 36 -0.58 -5.29 12.37
CA ALA A 36 -0.69 -3.87 12.05
C ALA A 36 -0.66 -3.63 10.54
N GLU A 37 0.29 -4.28 9.88
CA GLU A 37 0.42 -4.30 8.43
C GLU A 37 0.61 -5.74 7.96
N ALA A 38 -0.09 -6.12 6.89
CA ALA A 38 0.18 -7.33 6.12
C ALA A 38 0.69 -6.90 4.74
N TRP A 39 1.98 -7.11 4.46
CA TRP A 39 2.59 -6.80 3.17
C TRP A 39 2.26 -7.94 2.21
N VAL A 40 1.13 -7.79 1.54
CA VAL A 40 0.48 -8.84 0.75
C VAL A 40 1.15 -9.09 -0.60
N MET A 41 1.77 -8.05 -1.19
CA MET A 41 2.68 -8.17 -2.32
C MET A 41 3.90 -7.29 -2.06
N SER A 42 5.01 -7.90 -1.74
CA SER A 42 6.25 -7.23 -1.39
C SER A 42 7.47 -8.02 -1.84
N ALA A 43 8.37 -7.35 -2.55
CA ALA A 43 9.74 -7.79 -2.76
C ALA A 43 10.73 -6.91 -1.98
N HIS A 44 10.29 -6.23 -0.93
CA HIS A 44 11.13 -5.34 -0.13
C HIS A 44 12.13 -6.13 0.74
N LYS A 45 13.35 -5.61 0.87
CA LYS A 45 14.46 -6.28 1.62
C LYS A 45 14.15 -6.48 3.11
N ASN A 46 13.32 -5.60 3.71
CA ASN A 46 12.97 -5.64 5.13
C ASN A 46 11.68 -6.44 5.42
N GLY A 47 11.03 -6.96 4.38
CA GLY A 47 9.82 -7.78 4.51
C GLY A 47 9.29 -8.15 3.13
N SER A 48 9.40 -9.41 2.76
CA SER A 48 8.95 -9.91 1.47
C SER A 48 7.84 -10.91 1.65
N SER A 49 6.85 -10.88 0.76
CA SER A 49 5.84 -11.93 0.66
C SER A 49 6.48 -13.23 0.22
N THR A 50 5.89 -14.37 0.60
CA THR A 50 6.35 -15.70 0.23
C THR A 50 5.41 -16.31 -0.81
N VAL A 51 5.94 -16.93 -1.85
CA VAL A 51 5.16 -17.67 -2.85
C VAL A 51 4.66 -18.97 -2.21
N ALA A 52 3.35 -19.22 -2.30
CA ALA A 52 2.72 -20.38 -1.67
C ALA A 52 2.52 -21.58 -2.58
N ASN A 53 2.65 -21.41 -3.92
CA ASN A 53 2.36 -22.47 -4.89
C ASN A 53 3.41 -22.58 -5.99
N GLY A 54 3.34 -23.68 -6.76
CA GLY A 54 4.13 -23.92 -7.95
C GLY A 54 5.63 -24.08 -7.71
N GLU A 55 6.43 -23.82 -8.76
CA GLU A 55 7.89 -24.04 -8.77
C GLU A 55 8.62 -23.20 -7.71
N PHE A 56 8.11 -22.03 -7.39
CA PHE A 56 8.71 -21.10 -6.42
C PHE A 56 8.14 -21.19 -5.00
N ALA A 57 7.32 -22.19 -4.72
CA ALA A 57 6.73 -22.35 -3.39
C ALA A 57 7.78 -22.35 -2.27
N GLY A 58 7.54 -21.55 -1.22
CA GLY A 58 8.44 -21.36 -0.09
C GLY A 58 9.53 -20.31 -0.28
N ARG A 59 9.73 -19.79 -1.49
CA ARG A 59 10.67 -18.70 -1.77
C ARG A 59 9.99 -17.35 -1.56
N THR A 60 10.75 -16.35 -1.16
CA THR A 60 10.25 -14.97 -1.10
C THR A 60 10.08 -14.39 -2.51
N LEU A 61 9.11 -13.49 -2.69
CA LEU A 61 8.92 -12.78 -3.96
C LEU A 61 10.18 -12.01 -4.36
N ARG A 62 10.94 -11.50 -3.36
CA ARG A 62 12.22 -10.83 -3.59
C ARG A 62 13.25 -11.76 -4.22
N GLU A 63 13.46 -12.96 -3.68
CA GLU A 63 14.39 -13.95 -4.24
C GLU A 63 14.01 -14.33 -5.66
N VAL A 64 12.71 -14.55 -5.89
CA VAL A 64 12.19 -14.88 -7.22
C VAL A 64 12.42 -13.73 -8.20
N TYR A 65 12.11 -12.49 -7.82
CA TYR A 65 12.26 -11.33 -8.70
C TYR A 65 13.72 -10.98 -8.99
N LEU A 66 14.62 -11.12 -8.03
CA LEU A 66 16.06 -10.88 -8.26
C LEU A 66 16.67 -11.87 -9.25
N GLU A 67 16.16 -13.08 -9.30
CA GLU A 67 16.59 -14.15 -10.22
C GLU A 67 15.88 -14.05 -11.58
N HIS A 68 14.63 -13.54 -11.57
CA HIS A 68 13.73 -13.45 -12.73
C HIS A 68 13.08 -12.07 -12.84
N PRO A 69 13.84 -10.99 -13.09
CA PRO A 69 13.29 -9.63 -13.16
C PRO A 69 12.30 -9.44 -14.32
N GLU A 70 12.37 -10.29 -15.34
CA GLU A 70 11.43 -10.31 -16.47
C GLU A 70 9.98 -10.57 -16.06
N LEU A 71 9.74 -11.17 -14.88
CA LEU A 71 8.39 -11.40 -14.34
C LEU A 71 7.65 -10.08 -14.04
N GLY A 72 8.39 -8.99 -13.81
CA GLY A 72 7.82 -7.65 -13.63
C GLY A 72 7.31 -7.01 -14.92
N GLY A 73 7.87 -7.42 -16.07
CA GLY A 73 7.57 -6.83 -17.37
C GLY A 73 8.41 -5.61 -17.73
N LYS A 74 8.21 -5.10 -18.95
CA LYS A 74 9.02 -4.00 -19.54
C LYS A 74 8.95 -2.70 -18.73
N ASN A 75 7.79 -2.40 -18.16
CA ASN A 75 7.60 -1.17 -17.37
C ASN A 75 8.41 -1.20 -16.08
N CYS A 76 8.71 -2.37 -15.52
CA CYS A 76 9.55 -2.52 -14.33
C CYS A 76 11.05 -2.35 -14.62
N ALA A 77 11.51 -2.48 -15.88
CA ALA A 77 12.92 -2.44 -16.22
C ALA A 77 13.63 -1.10 -15.94
N GLY A 78 12.86 -0.02 -15.77
CA GLY A 78 13.40 1.31 -15.41
C GLY A 78 13.69 1.50 -13.91
N PHE A 79 13.26 0.58 -13.07
CA PHE A 79 13.44 0.66 -11.62
C PHE A 79 14.65 -0.17 -11.16
N SER A 80 15.34 0.30 -10.14
CA SER A 80 16.52 -0.39 -9.58
C SER A 80 16.17 -1.61 -8.72
N ASP A 81 14.91 -1.73 -8.29
CA ASP A 81 14.37 -2.85 -7.50
C ASP A 81 12.91 -3.06 -7.93
N PHE A 82 12.24 -4.08 -7.40
CA PHE A 82 10.79 -4.26 -7.64
C PHE A 82 10.03 -2.99 -7.25
N PRO A 83 9.19 -2.40 -8.12
CA PRO A 83 8.76 -1.01 -7.96
C PRO A 83 7.68 -0.77 -6.92
N VAL A 84 6.87 -1.76 -6.57
CA VAL A 84 5.62 -1.59 -5.82
C VAL A 84 5.61 -2.45 -4.55
N LEU A 85 5.01 -1.92 -3.50
CA LEU A 85 4.68 -2.63 -2.27
C LEU A 85 3.19 -2.43 -1.98
N ILE A 86 2.46 -3.52 -1.76
CA ILE A 86 1.03 -3.51 -1.45
C ILE A 86 0.80 -4.08 -0.06
N LYS A 87 -0.04 -3.41 0.73
CA LYS A 87 -0.32 -3.78 2.11
C LYS A 87 -1.81 -3.71 2.42
N PHE A 88 -2.22 -4.50 3.41
CA PHE A 88 -3.35 -4.14 4.27
C PHE A 88 -2.83 -3.47 5.54
N ILE A 89 -3.55 -2.46 6.03
CA ILE A 89 -3.25 -1.74 7.27
C ILE A 89 -4.49 -1.74 8.16
N ASP A 90 -4.31 -2.16 9.44
CA ASP A 90 -5.34 -2.12 10.49
C ASP A 90 -4.92 -1.15 11.59
N ALA A 91 -5.49 0.05 11.58
CA ALA A 91 -5.20 1.12 12.53
C ALA A 91 -6.12 1.05 13.76
N ALA A 92 -5.77 0.24 14.76
CA ALA A 92 -6.49 0.22 16.05
C ALA A 92 -6.19 1.43 16.93
N ALA A 93 -5.12 2.17 16.65
CA ALA A 93 -4.81 3.49 17.20
C ALA A 93 -4.20 4.37 16.10
N ASP A 94 -4.11 5.68 16.33
CA ASP A 94 -3.56 6.63 15.37
C ASP A 94 -2.12 6.27 14.98
N LEU A 95 -1.80 6.24 13.70
CA LEU A 95 -0.42 6.19 13.22
C LEU A 95 0.26 7.54 13.49
N SER A 96 1.59 7.57 13.48
CA SER A 96 2.33 8.84 13.61
C SER A 96 1.95 9.81 12.49
N VAL A 97 1.96 11.11 12.78
CA VAL A 97 1.96 12.13 11.73
C VAL A 97 3.32 12.08 11.05
N GLN A 98 3.32 11.93 9.75
CA GLN A 98 4.50 11.62 8.95
C GLN A 98 4.43 12.21 7.55
N VAL A 99 5.55 12.19 6.86
CA VAL A 99 5.69 12.54 5.45
C VAL A 99 6.72 11.62 4.80
N HIS A 100 6.56 11.38 3.51
CA HIS A 100 7.49 10.59 2.72
C HIS A 100 8.23 11.48 1.71
N PRO A 101 9.55 11.26 1.51
CA PRO A 101 10.34 11.96 0.49
C PRO A 101 9.99 11.48 -0.93
N ASP A 102 10.36 12.28 -1.92
CA ASP A 102 10.45 11.86 -3.32
C ASP A 102 11.77 11.15 -3.64
N ASP A 103 11.88 10.57 -4.84
CA ASP A 103 13.09 9.89 -5.31
C ASP A 103 14.29 10.82 -5.39
N ALA A 104 14.09 12.08 -5.76
CA ALA A 104 15.18 13.06 -5.87
C ALA A 104 15.81 13.38 -4.50
N TYR A 105 14.97 13.51 -3.47
CA TYR A 105 15.46 13.70 -2.11
C TYR A 105 16.16 12.45 -1.57
N CYS A 106 15.59 11.27 -1.81
CA CYS A 106 16.20 10.00 -1.43
C CYS A 106 17.57 9.80 -2.09
N LEU A 107 17.67 10.07 -3.39
CA LEU A 107 18.93 10.00 -4.13
C LEU A 107 20.00 10.93 -3.53
N LYS A 108 19.63 12.17 -3.23
CA LYS A 108 20.53 13.14 -2.59
C LYS A 108 21.01 12.68 -1.21
N LYS A 109 20.16 11.99 -0.45
CA LYS A 109 20.46 11.47 0.89
C LYS A 109 21.18 10.12 0.87
N GLY A 110 21.15 9.39 -0.25
CA GLY A 110 21.60 8.00 -0.33
C GLY A 110 20.70 7.04 0.45
N SER A 111 19.39 7.32 0.51
CA SER A 111 18.43 6.64 1.39
C SER A 111 17.29 5.93 0.63
N GLY A 112 17.60 5.04 -0.29
CA GLY A 112 16.57 4.21 -0.94
C GLY A 112 15.71 4.97 -1.96
N ALA A 113 14.43 4.60 -2.08
CA ALA A 113 13.46 5.18 -3.00
C ALA A 113 12.50 6.14 -2.28
N GLY A 114 11.88 7.03 -3.05
CA GLY A 114 10.76 7.85 -2.60
C GLY A 114 9.54 7.01 -2.26
N LYS A 115 8.52 7.65 -1.70
CA LYS A 115 7.30 6.94 -1.32
C LYS A 115 6.07 7.78 -1.65
N THR A 116 5.57 7.60 -2.88
CA THR A 116 4.22 7.97 -3.28
C THR A 116 3.32 6.77 -3.06
N GLU A 117 2.12 7.01 -2.52
CA GLU A 117 1.20 5.95 -2.12
C GLU A 117 -0.26 6.31 -2.40
N SER A 118 -1.12 5.33 -2.28
CA SER A 118 -2.57 5.47 -2.39
C SER A 118 -3.25 4.60 -1.34
N TRP A 119 -4.44 5.02 -0.90
CA TRP A 119 -5.23 4.31 0.09
C TRP A 119 -6.65 4.06 -0.42
N TYR A 120 -7.08 2.81 -0.36
CA TYR A 120 -8.46 2.42 -0.55
C TYR A 120 -9.06 1.99 0.79
N ILE A 121 -10.08 2.71 1.27
CA ILE A 121 -10.72 2.45 2.58
C ILE A 121 -11.59 1.21 2.48
N LEU A 122 -11.18 0.14 3.16
CA LEU A 122 -11.91 -1.14 3.22
C LEU A 122 -13.06 -1.07 4.20
N ASP A 123 -12.81 -0.45 5.35
CA ASP A 123 -13.80 -0.23 6.39
C ASP A 123 -13.29 0.83 7.38
N CYS A 124 -14.22 1.44 8.14
CA CYS A 124 -13.85 2.38 9.19
C CYS A 124 -14.90 2.48 10.28
N GLU A 125 -14.47 2.82 11.49
CA GLU A 125 -15.37 3.14 12.59
C GLU A 125 -16.14 4.46 12.33
N PRO A 126 -17.35 4.62 12.90
CA PRO A 126 -18.06 5.90 12.80
C PRO A 126 -17.24 7.08 13.32
N GLY A 127 -17.10 8.12 12.50
CA GLY A 127 -16.32 9.31 12.84
C GLY A 127 -14.82 9.19 12.61
N ALA A 128 -14.33 8.09 12.02
CA ALA A 128 -12.93 7.95 11.63
C ALA A 128 -12.52 8.99 10.59
N TYR A 129 -11.27 9.41 10.64
CA TYR A 129 -10.73 10.45 9.75
C TYR A 129 -9.24 10.21 9.47
N LEU A 130 -8.78 10.80 8.39
CA LEU A 130 -7.35 10.93 8.06
C LEU A 130 -6.87 12.33 8.42
N LEU A 131 -5.60 12.47 8.73
CA LEU A 131 -4.90 13.75 8.71
C LEU A 131 -4.22 13.88 7.34
N LEU A 132 -4.54 14.92 6.56
CA LEU A 132 -4.03 15.09 5.19
C LEU A 132 -3.67 16.55 4.89
N GLY A 133 -2.37 16.85 4.82
CA GLY A 133 -1.86 18.18 4.56
C GLY A 133 -2.35 19.21 5.56
N PHE A 134 -2.48 20.44 5.13
CA PHE A 134 -2.85 21.55 5.99
C PHE A 134 -4.24 22.12 5.67
N GLU A 135 -4.90 22.71 6.69
CA GLU A 135 -6.19 23.41 6.52
C GLU A 135 -6.04 24.68 5.68
N LYS A 136 -4.88 25.32 5.72
CA LYS A 136 -4.50 26.50 4.97
C LYS A 136 -3.02 26.47 4.61
N ASP A 137 -2.61 27.23 3.62
CA ASP A 137 -1.20 27.39 3.32
C ASP A 137 -0.45 27.96 4.52
N ILE A 138 0.67 27.35 4.86
CA ILE A 138 1.58 27.81 5.91
C ILE A 138 3.01 27.92 5.34
N THR A 139 3.86 28.69 6.01
CA THR A 139 5.28 28.75 5.65
C THR A 139 6.04 27.57 6.26
N ARG A 140 7.20 27.22 5.70
CA ARG A 140 8.10 26.22 6.30
C ARG A 140 8.51 26.57 7.72
N GLU A 141 8.67 27.88 8.01
CA GLU A 141 8.98 28.35 9.36
C GLU A 141 7.83 28.12 10.32
N GLN A 142 6.59 28.43 9.91
CA GLN A 142 5.40 28.12 10.71
C GLN A 142 5.23 26.63 10.94
N PHE A 143 5.53 25.81 9.93
CA PHE A 143 5.51 24.35 10.07
C PHE A 143 6.53 23.87 11.10
N ARG A 144 7.80 24.32 11.00
CA ARG A 144 8.85 24.01 11.98
C ARG A 144 8.46 24.46 13.38
N GLN A 145 7.95 25.67 13.52
CA GLN A 145 7.54 26.22 14.81
C GLN A 145 6.41 25.39 15.44
N SER A 146 5.40 25.00 14.66
CA SER A 146 4.27 24.19 15.14
C SER A 146 4.71 22.81 15.66
N ILE A 147 5.76 22.22 15.08
CA ILE A 147 6.36 20.98 15.57
C ILE A 147 7.02 21.22 16.94
N ASN A 148 7.83 22.28 17.05
CA ASN A 148 8.57 22.61 18.29
C ASN A 148 7.62 22.96 19.44
N ASP A 149 6.53 23.66 19.15
CA ASP A 149 5.53 24.09 20.14
C ASP A 149 4.49 23.00 20.46
N GLY A 150 4.51 21.87 19.74
CA GLY A 150 3.52 20.79 19.91
C GLY A 150 2.10 21.15 19.40
N THR A 151 1.98 22.17 18.54
CA THR A 151 0.71 22.66 17.99
C THR A 151 0.44 22.19 16.56
N LEU A 152 1.23 21.26 16.05
CA LEU A 152 1.13 20.79 14.66
C LEU A 152 -0.28 20.35 14.28
N THR A 153 -0.95 19.63 15.16
CA THR A 153 -2.31 19.08 14.92
C THR A 153 -3.37 20.17 14.72
N ASP A 154 -3.11 21.41 15.13
CA ASP A 154 -4.03 22.53 14.93
C ASP A 154 -4.00 23.09 13.50
N TYR A 155 -2.98 22.72 12.74
CA TYR A 155 -2.77 23.15 11.35
C TYR A 155 -3.15 22.06 10.34
N VAL A 156 -3.19 20.78 10.77
CA VAL A 156 -3.38 19.64 9.88
C VAL A 156 -4.87 19.43 9.59
N LYS A 157 -5.19 19.22 8.32
CA LYS A 157 -6.56 19.00 7.85
C LYS A 157 -7.07 17.62 8.28
N LYS A 158 -8.25 17.60 8.92
CA LYS A 158 -9.00 16.37 9.22
C LYS A 158 -9.95 16.06 8.06
N VAL A 159 -9.79 14.91 7.46
CA VAL A 159 -10.62 14.44 6.33
C VAL A 159 -11.42 13.23 6.78
N PRO A 160 -12.75 13.35 7.01
CA PRO A 160 -13.60 12.21 7.33
C PRO A 160 -13.55 11.15 6.24
N VAL A 161 -13.64 9.88 6.62
CA VAL A 161 -13.59 8.76 5.68
C VAL A 161 -14.79 7.84 5.82
N LYS A 162 -15.09 7.11 4.74
CA LYS A 162 -16.05 6.03 4.69
C LYS A 162 -15.53 4.89 3.81
N LYS A 163 -16.08 3.70 3.98
CA LYS A 163 -15.80 2.55 3.13
C LYS A 163 -15.94 2.90 1.65
N GLY A 164 -14.93 2.54 0.86
CA GLY A 164 -14.87 2.78 -0.58
C GLY A 164 -14.24 4.12 -0.99
N ASP A 165 -13.88 4.98 -0.04
CA ASP A 165 -13.13 6.20 -0.36
C ASP A 165 -11.72 5.85 -0.83
N PHE A 166 -11.19 6.71 -1.72
CA PHE A 166 -9.86 6.59 -2.28
C PHE A 166 -9.07 7.90 -2.10
N PHE A 167 -7.81 7.78 -1.69
CA PHE A 167 -6.91 8.90 -1.50
C PHE A 167 -5.57 8.62 -2.18
N PHE A 168 -5.07 9.58 -2.93
CA PHE A 168 -3.74 9.54 -3.51
C PHE A 168 -2.81 10.47 -2.73
N ILE A 169 -1.73 9.91 -2.21
CA ILE A 169 -0.79 10.57 -1.30
C ILE A 169 0.55 10.71 -2.02
N GLU A 170 0.72 11.83 -2.71
CA GLU A 170 2.01 12.15 -3.33
C GLU A 170 3.08 12.33 -2.25
N SER A 171 4.31 11.91 -2.58
CA SER A 171 5.48 12.24 -1.74
C SER A 171 5.49 13.74 -1.38
N GLY A 172 5.87 14.08 -0.15
CA GLY A 172 5.79 15.44 0.38
C GLY A 172 4.43 15.79 1.02
N THR A 173 3.41 14.97 0.90
CA THR A 173 2.13 15.17 1.59
C THR A 173 2.24 14.74 3.05
N LEU A 174 2.05 15.66 3.99
CA LEU A 174 1.94 15.34 5.41
C LEU A 174 0.65 14.59 5.67
N HIS A 175 0.73 13.45 6.41
CA HIS A 175 -0.45 12.62 6.62
C HIS A 175 -0.37 11.79 7.90
N ALA A 176 -1.53 11.27 8.33
CA ALA A 176 -1.64 10.16 9.27
C ALA A 176 -2.94 9.39 9.05
N ILE A 177 -2.87 8.06 9.17
CA ILE A 177 -4.04 7.20 9.28
C ILE A 177 -4.45 7.21 10.74
N CYS A 178 -5.68 7.66 11.04
CA CYS A 178 -6.17 7.69 12.39
C CYS A 178 -6.91 6.40 12.77
N LYS A 179 -7.14 6.25 14.06
CA LYS A 179 -7.78 5.08 14.67
C LYS A 179 -9.08 4.68 13.98
N GLY A 180 -9.32 3.38 13.92
CA GLY A 180 -10.57 2.78 13.45
C GLY A 180 -10.65 2.62 11.94
N ILE A 181 -9.54 2.79 11.21
CA ILE A 181 -9.47 2.65 9.75
C ILE A 181 -8.81 1.32 9.39
N LEU A 182 -9.43 0.60 8.46
CA LEU A 182 -8.87 -0.54 7.76
C LEU A 182 -8.76 -0.18 6.28
N LEU A 183 -7.59 -0.31 5.69
CA LEU A 183 -7.36 0.09 4.30
C LEU A 183 -6.39 -0.85 3.56
N ALA A 184 -6.45 -0.80 2.23
CA ALA A 184 -5.41 -1.29 1.34
C ALA A 184 -4.54 -0.11 0.90
N GLU A 185 -3.22 -0.28 0.98
CA GLU A 185 -2.22 0.69 0.55
C GLU A 185 -1.42 0.13 -0.62
N VAL A 186 -1.32 0.90 -1.69
CA VAL A 186 -0.38 0.65 -2.79
C VAL A 186 0.64 1.79 -2.81
N GLN A 187 1.92 1.45 -2.83
CA GLN A 187 3.00 2.43 -2.71
C GLN A 187 4.23 2.05 -3.55
N GLN A 188 5.12 3.01 -3.78
CA GLN A 188 6.48 2.68 -4.20
C GLN A 188 7.12 1.73 -3.19
N ASN A 189 8.04 0.86 -3.64
CA ASN A 189 8.71 -0.14 -2.81
C ASN A 189 9.73 0.49 -1.84
N SER A 190 9.23 1.23 -0.87
CA SER A 190 10.01 2.00 0.11
C SER A 190 9.38 1.90 1.50
N ASP A 191 10.22 1.84 2.53
CA ASP A 191 9.84 1.94 3.94
C ASP A 191 10.32 3.26 4.58
N THR A 192 10.78 4.21 3.76
CA THR A 192 11.28 5.51 4.22
C THR A 192 10.15 6.36 4.76
N THR A 193 10.21 6.69 6.06
CA THR A 193 9.20 7.48 6.74
C THR A 193 9.86 8.53 7.61
N TYR A 194 9.53 9.81 7.37
CA TYR A 194 9.92 10.91 8.25
C TYR A 194 8.79 11.19 9.24
N ARG A 195 8.95 10.65 10.45
CA ARG A 195 8.00 10.81 11.55
C ARG A 195 8.16 12.18 12.18
N ILE A 196 7.05 12.88 12.37
CA ILE A 196 7.03 14.24 12.87
C ILE A 196 6.46 14.29 14.27
N TYR A 197 5.37 13.55 14.51
CA TYR A 197 4.68 13.52 15.79
C TYR A 197 4.13 12.12 16.04
N ASP A 198 4.32 11.60 17.25
CA ASP A 198 3.94 10.24 17.63
C ASP A 198 3.18 10.16 18.97
N TYR A 199 2.49 11.23 19.33
CA TYR A 199 1.63 11.29 20.52
C TYR A 199 2.36 10.97 21.84
N GLY A 200 3.67 11.07 21.90
CA GLY A 200 4.48 10.68 23.06
C GLY A 200 4.49 9.17 23.37
N ARG A 201 4.06 8.33 22.43
CA ARG A 201 4.01 6.87 22.61
C ARG A 201 5.40 6.26 22.73
N LEU A 202 5.44 5.18 23.51
CA LEU A 202 6.62 4.30 23.59
C LEU A 202 6.45 3.13 22.61
N GLY A 203 7.53 2.72 21.99
CA GLY A 203 7.62 1.46 21.24
C GLY A 203 7.56 0.25 22.18
N PHE A 204 7.57 -0.95 21.63
CA PHE A 204 7.61 -2.20 22.42
C PHE A 204 8.90 -2.34 23.23
N ASP A 205 9.95 -1.62 22.86
CA ASP A 205 11.23 -1.52 23.58
C ASP A 205 11.20 -0.53 24.76
N GLY A 206 10.05 0.11 25.01
CA GLY A 206 9.86 1.10 26.06
C GLY A 206 10.48 2.47 25.78
N LYS A 207 10.91 2.73 24.53
CA LYS A 207 11.50 4.01 24.11
C LYS A 207 10.59 4.75 23.14
N PRO A 208 10.63 6.11 23.13
CA PRO A 208 9.97 6.88 22.07
C PRO A 208 10.56 6.52 20.70
N ARG A 209 9.71 6.46 19.67
CA ARG A 209 10.20 6.30 18.29
C ARG A 209 10.89 7.58 17.82
N GLU A 210 11.93 7.42 17.01
CA GLU A 210 12.68 8.54 16.46
C GLU A 210 11.80 9.48 15.64
N LEU A 211 12.02 10.80 15.79
CA LEU A 211 11.42 11.85 14.99
C LEU A 211 12.44 12.42 13.99
N HIS A 212 11.98 12.70 12.77
CA HIS A 212 12.82 13.13 11.65
C HIS A 212 12.46 14.56 11.21
N VAL A 213 12.46 15.51 12.17
CA VAL A 213 11.89 16.85 11.98
C VAL A 213 12.55 17.60 10.82
N GLU A 214 13.89 17.61 10.74
CA GLU A 214 14.60 18.36 9.71
C GLU A 214 14.33 17.82 8.30
N ASP A 215 14.36 16.49 8.13
CA ASP A 215 14.05 15.88 6.85
C ASP A 215 12.59 16.14 6.48
N ALA A 216 11.66 16.02 7.43
CA ALA A 216 10.26 16.31 7.23
C ALA A 216 10.00 17.75 6.79
N VAL A 217 10.63 18.74 7.45
CA VAL A 217 10.52 20.15 7.07
C VAL A 217 11.03 20.41 5.65
N ASN A 218 12.07 19.69 5.23
CA ASN A 218 12.64 19.85 3.90
C ASN A 218 11.74 19.29 2.78
N VAL A 219 11.01 18.18 3.03
CA VAL A 219 10.23 17.50 1.99
C VAL A 219 8.75 17.84 2.01
N THR A 220 8.20 18.35 3.13
CA THR A 220 6.75 18.58 3.26
C THR A 220 6.26 19.70 2.34
N HIS A 221 5.19 19.43 1.61
CA HIS A 221 4.38 20.43 0.91
C HIS A 221 3.50 21.17 1.92
N THR A 222 3.72 22.47 2.06
CA THR A 222 3.07 23.30 3.10
C THR A 222 1.75 23.96 2.64
N GLY A 223 1.22 23.50 1.51
CA GLY A 223 -0.05 23.95 0.97
C GLY A 223 -1.25 23.12 1.43
N VAL A 224 -2.43 23.63 1.12
CA VAL A 224 -3.69 22.90 1.36
C VAL A 224 -3.74 21.61 0.53
N TYR A 225 -3.98 20.48 1.19
CA TYR A 225 -4.17 19.20 0.49
C TYR A 225 -5.47 19.20 -0.32
N LYS A 226 -5.35 18.74 -1.55
CA LYS A 226 -6.47 18.41 -2.44
C LYS A 226 -6.18 17.03 -3.02
N ASN A 227 -7.10 16.08 -2.86
CA ASN A 227 -6.94 14.78 -3.50
C ASN A 227 -6.85 14.96 -5.03
N PRO A 228 -5.71 14.66 -5.66
CA PRO A 228 -5.53 14.91 -7.09
C PRO A 228 -6.26 13.90 -7.96
N CYS A 229 -6.74 12.81 -7.38
CA CYS A 229 -7.41 11.73 -8.10
C CYS A 229 -8.89 11.66 -7.77
N THR A 230 -9.69 11.50 -8.82
CA THR A 230 -11.13 11.24 -8.71
C THR A 230 -11.40 9.89 -9.39
N PRO A 231 -11.81 8.86 -8.63
CA PRO A 231 -12.16 7.56 -9.20
C PRO A 231 -13.19 7.66 -10.31
N LYS A 232 -12.99 6.93 -11.42
CA LYS A 232 -13.89 6.92 -12.57
C LYS A 232 -14.42 5.51 -12.78
N LYS A 233 -15.73 5.35 -12.60
CA LYS A 233 -16.41 4.06 -12.81
C LYS A 233 -16.79 3.89 -14.29
N ASP A 234 -16.48 2.71 -14.83
CA ASP A 234 -16.87 2.26 -16.16
C ASP A 234 -17.31 0.80 -16.06
N GLY A 235 -18.61 0.58 -16.12
CA GLY A 235 -19.22 -0.74 -15.92
C GLY A 235 -18.89 -1.30 -14.53
N ASN A 236 -18.20 -2.44 -14.52
CA ASN A 236 -17.74 -3.15 -13.31
C ASN A 236 -16.30 -2.82 -12.93
N VAL A 237 -15.68 -1.85 -13.61
CA VAL A 237 -14.32 -1.36 -13.31
C VAL A 237 -14.38 0.06 -12.79
N THR A 238 -13.67 0.33 -11.70
CA THR A 238 -13.45 1.70 -11.20
C THR A 238 -11.96 2.01 -11.28
N ASN A 239 -11.56 2.87 -12.22
CA ASN A 239 -10.19 3.36 -12.32
C ASN A 239 -9.94 4.35 -11.19
N LEU A 240 -8.93 4.09 -10.37
CA LEU A 240 -8.59 4.86 -9.17
C LEU A 240 -7.51 5.89 -9.48
N VAL A 241 -6.36 5.44 -9.97
CA VAL A 241 -5.19 6.27 -10.30
C VAL A 241 -4.34 5.65 -11.40
N ALA A 242 -3.69 6.53 -12.16
CA ALA A 242 -2.55 6.19 -13.00
C ALA A 242 -1.46 7.24 -12.73
N CYS A 243 -0.31 6.81 -12.21
CA CYS A 243 0.83 7.65 -11.89
C CYS A 243 2.13 7.05 -12.48
N PRO A 244 3.29 7.71 -12.38
CA PRO A 244 4.54 7.18 -12.92
C PRO A 244 5.02 5.86 -12.30
N PHE A 245 4.45 5.45 -11.17
CA PHE A 245 4.92 4.30 -10.39
C PHE A 245 3.98 3.10 -10.49
N PHE A 246 2.66 3.34 -10.60
CA PHE A 246 1.64 2.30 -10.68
C PHE A 246 0.32 2.82 -11.23
N THR A 247 -0.50 1.88 -11.67
CA THR A 247 -1.91 2.08 -12.01
C THR A 247 -2.76 1.17 -11.13
N GLU A 248 -3.92 1.69 -10.69
CA GLU A 248 -4.85 0.94 -9.85
C GLU A 248 -6.27 1.05 -10.33
N ARG A 249 -6.98 -0.06 -10.24
CA ARG A 249 -8.42 -0.11 -10.47
C ARG A 249 -9.09 -1.13 -9.55
N VAL A 250 -10.34 -0.87 -9.21
CA VAL A 250 -11.19 -1.85 -8.53
C VAL A 250 -12.04 -2.57 -9.55
N LEU A 251 -12.03 -3.89 -9.48
CA LEU A 251 -12.89 -4.78 -10.25
C LEU A 251 -14.04 -5.23 -9.34
N ASP A 252 -15.27 -4.92 -9.72
CA ASP A 252 -16.50 -5.46 -9.10
C ASP A 252 -16.91 -6.69 -9.93
N VAL A 253 -16.36 -7.86 -9.61
CA VAL A 253 -16.65 -9.11 -10.32
C VAL A 253 -17.99 -9.68 -9.85
N ASN A 254 -18.90 -9.91 -10.80
CA ASN A 254 -20.19 -10.57 -10.58
C ASN A 254 -20.42 -11.53 -11.75
N GLY A 255 -20.06 -12.79 -11.56
CA GLY A 255 -19.99 -13.82 -12.59
C GLY A 255 -18.60 -14.01 -13.14
N SER A 256 -18.15 -13.21 -14.12
CA SER A 256 -16.80 -13.33 -14.68
C SER A 256 -16.19 -11.99 -15.10
N PHE A 257 -14.85 -11.97 -15.11
CA PHE A 257 -14.03 -10.89 -15.65
C PHE A 257 -12.84 -11.48 -16.42
N ASP A 258 -12.61 -11.00 -17.64
CA ASP A 258 -11.48 -11.40 -18.47
C ASP A 258 -10.41 -10.29 -18.46
N GLY A 259 -9.15 -10.68 -18.34
CA GLY A 259 -8.00 -9.78 -18.36
C GLY A 259 -6.80 -10.40 -19.04
N THR A 260 -5.74 -9.61 -19.24
CA THR A 260 -4.49 -10.04 -19.87
C THR A 260 -3.29 -9.52 -19.10
N ALA A 261 -2.33 -10.39 -18.80
CA ALA A 261 -0.99 -10.04 -18.32
C ALA A 261 -0.03 -10.08 -19.53
N ASP A 262 0.13 -8.93 -20.18
CA ASP A 262 0.99 -8.75 -21.37
C ASP A 262 2.47 -8.56 -20.98
N GLU A 263 3.31 -8.25 -21.96
CA GLU A 263 4.75 -8.05 -21.74
C GLU A 263 5.10 -6.73 -21.01
N LYS A 264 4.13 -5.84 -20.80
CA LYS A 264 4.40 -4.53 -20.21
C LYS A 264 4.55 -4.60 -18.71
N SER A 265 3.63 -5.32 -18.04
CA SER A 265 3.59 -5.37 -16.57
C SER A 265 3.04 -6.69 -16.07
N PHE A 266 3.46 -7.06 -14.87
CA PHE A 266 2.73 -8.00 -14.03
C PHE A 266 1.32 -7.48 -13.71
N VAL A 267 0.46 -8.37 -13.17
CA VAL A 267 -0.82 -8.01 -12.59
C VAL A 267 -0.85 -8.48 -11.14
N SER A 268 -1.09 -7.57 -10.21
CA SER A 268 -1.41 -7.92 -8.83
C SER A 268 -2.92 -7.90 -8.63
N LEU A 269 -3.47 -8.97 -8.09
CA LEU A 269 -4.86 -9.09 -7.69
C LEU A 269 -4.93 -9.22 -6.17
N LEU A 270 -5.41 -8.18 -5.48
CA LEU A 270 -5.66 -8.19 -4.04
C LEU A 270 -7.16 -8.31 -3.80
N ILE A 271 -7.58 -9.38 -3.13
CA ILE A 271 -9.00 -9.70 -2.91
C ILE A 271 -9.50 -8.91 -1.71
N LEU A 272 -10.25 -7.84 -1.97
CA LEU A 272 -10.78 -6.96 -0.94
C LEU A 272 -12.01 -7.55 -0.25
N ASP A 273 -12.84 -8.29 -1.02
CA ASP A 273 -14.06 -8.94 -0.51
C ASP A 273 -14.49 -10.06 -1.47
N GLY A 274 -15.27 -11.02 -0.97
CA GLY A 274 -15.83 -12.13 -1.76
C GLY A 274 -14.87 -13.28 -2.00
N SER A 275 -15.20 -14.11 -3.00
CA SER A 275 -14.44 -15.32 -3.35
C SER A 275 -14.70 -15.73 -4.80
N GLY A 276 -13.84 -16.63 -5.30
CA GLY A 276 -13.95 -17.14 -6.66
C GLY A 276 -12.74 -17.93 -7.08
N SER A 277 -12.56 -18.08 -8.40
CA SER A 277 -11.42 -18.74 -9.01
C SER A 277 -10.76 -17.87 -10.08
N LEU A 278 -9.45 -18.04 -10.25
CA LEU A 278 -8.63 -17.46 -11.30
C LEU A 278 -8.13 -18.58 -12.21
N GLU A 279 -8.46 -18.51 -13.49
CA GLU A 279 -7.90 -19.35 -14.55
C GLU A 279 -6.82 -18.56 -15.29
N CYS A 280 -5.58 -19.07 -15.33
CA CYS A 280 -4.45 -18.44 -16.02
C CYS A 280 -3.38 -19.47 -16.36
N ALA A 281 -2.80 -19.43 -17.56
CA ALA A 281 -1.70 -20.29 -18.02
C ALA A 281 -1.98 -21.83 -17.83
N GLY A 282 -3.25 -22.22 -17.86
CA GLY A 282 -3.68 -23.61 -17.66
C GLY A 282 -3.76 -24.05 -16.20
N GLU A 283 -3.61 -23.13 -15.26
CA GLU A 283 -3.81 -23.34 -13.81
C GLU A 283 -5.15 -22.72 -13.39
N THR A 284 -5.77 -23.30 -12.37
CA THR A 284 -6.96 -22.74 -11.70
C THR A 284 -6.63 -22.58 -10.23
N LEU A 285 -6.78 -21.37 -9.72
CA LEU A 285 -6.53 -21.02 -8.31
C LEU A 285 -7.82 -20.53 -7.66
N GLU A 286 -8.21 -21.15 -6.56
CA GLU A 286 -9.29 -20.63 -5.71
C GLU A 286 -8.77 -19.45 -4.88
N PHE A 287 -9.60 -18.43 -4.70
CA PHE A 287 -9.28 -17.27 -3.88
C PHE A 287 -10.47 -16.86 -2.99
N SER A 288 -10.14 -16.16 -1.91
CA SER A 288 -11.12 -15.55 -1.01
C SER A 288 -10.59 -14.22 -0.47
N LYS A 289 -11.44 -13.49 0.23
CA LYS A 289 -11.12 -12.23 0.90
C LYS A 289 -9.78 -12.32 1.65
N GLY A 290 -8.92 -11.33 1.44
CA GLY A 290 -7.56 -11.25 1.98
C GLY A 290 -6.50 -11.90 1.10
N GLY A 291 -6.90 -12.69 0.09
CA GLY A 291 -5.96 -13.33 -0.86
C GLY A 291 -5.19 -12.32 -1.70
N SER A 292 -3.96 -12.68 -2.04
CA SER A 292 -3.08 -11.91 -2.92
C SER A 292 -2.48 -12.82 -3.98
N ILE A 293 -2.63 -12.44 -5.25
CA ILE A 293 -2.14 -13.20 -6.40
C ILE A 293 -1.27 -12.29 -7.27
N PHE A 294 -0.07 -12.75 -7.58
CA PHE A 294 0.83 -12.13 -8.54
C PHE A 294 0.78 -12.92 -9.86
N ILE A 295 0.35 -12.28 -10.93
CA ILE A 295 0.38 -12.84 -12.28
C ILE A 295 1.57 -12.22 -13.00
N PRO A 296 2.62 -12.99 -13.36
CA PRO A 296 3.79 -12.47 -14.06
C PRO A 296 3.44 -11.81 -15.39
N ALA A 297 4.24 -10.86 -15.82
CA ALA A 297 4.19 -10.36 -17.18
C ALA A 297 4.36 -11.50 -18.19
N ASN A 298 3.72 -11.41 -19.35
CA ASN A 298 3.64 -12.45 -20.39
C ASN A 298 2.92 -13.75 -19.97
N CYS A 299 2.21 -13.76 -18.85
CA CYS A 299 1.43 -14.94 -18.45
C CYS A 299 0.22 -15.17 -19.38
N GLY A 300 -0.15 -14.16 -20.17
CA GLY A 300 -1.25 -14.22 -21.15
C GLY A 300 -2.60 -13.87 -20.55
N ASP A 301 -3.65 -14.39 -21.18
CA ASP A 301 -5.01 -14.12 -20.76
C ASP A 301 -5.33 -14.84 -19.46
N TYR A 302 -6.12 -14.18 -18.61
CA TYR A 302 -6.66 -14.77 -17.40
C TYR A 302 -8.16 -14.50 -17.28
N LYS A 303 -8.84 -15.37 -16.57
CA LYS A 303 -10.26 -15.25 -16.28
C LYS A 303 -10.50 -15.38 -14.79
N ILE A 304 -11.23 -14.43 -14.24
CA ILE A 304 -11.73 -14.45 -12.86
C ILE A 304 -13.20 -14.86 -12.91
N ASN A 305 -13.59 -15.87 -12.12
CA ASN A 305 -14.96 -16.30 -11.97
C ASN A 305 -15.38 -16.19 -10.51
N GLY A 306 -16.58 -15.68 -10.23
CA GLY A 306 -17.10 -15.59 -8.86
C GLY A 306 -17.82 -14.29 -8.54
N GLU A 307 -17.93 -14.01 -7.24
CA GLU A 307 -18.44 -12.75 -6.71
C GLU A 307 -17.37 -12.14 -5.81
N ALA A 308 -16.68 -11.10 -6.30
CA ALA A 308 -15.56 -10.53 -5.59
C ALA A 308 -15.33 -9.04 -5.92
N LYS A 309 -14.79 -8.31 -4.95
CA LYS A 309 -14.19 -7.00 -5.15
C LYS A 309 -12.67 -7.14 -5.10
N ILE A 310 -11.99 -6.73 -6.14
CA ILE A 310 -10.55 -6.95 -6.31
C ILE A 310 -9.86 -5.62 -6.61
N LEU A 311 -8.79 -5.30 -5.89
CA LEU A 311 -7.88 -4.22 -6.26
C LEU A 311 -6.83 -4.81 -7.20
N GLU A 312 -6.86 -4.36 -8.45
CA GLU A 312 -5.85 -4.70 -9.44
C GLU A 312 -4.81 -3.58 -9.51
N THR A 313 -3.53 -3.97 -9.43
CA THR A 313 -2.39 -3.05 -9.55
C THR A 313 -1.44 -3.51 -10.64
N ARG A 314 -0.91 -2.55 -11.42
CA ARG A 314 0.11 -2.73 -12.46
C ARG A 314 1.12 -1.58 -12.39
N VAL A 315 2.23 -1.71 -13.15
CA VAL A 315 3.24 -0.65 -13.36
C VAL A 315 3.20 -0.16 -14.79
#